data_446aeb511a1a4049683dfd32ac25e12b
#
_entry.id   446aeb511a1a4049683dfd32ac25e12b
#
_cell.length_a   1.000
_cell.length_b   1.000
_cell.length_c   1.000
_cell.angle_alpha   90.00
_cell.angle_beta   90.00
_cell.angle_gamma   90.00
#
_symmetry.space_group_name_H-M   'P 1'
#
loop_
_entity.id
_entity.type
_entity.pdbx_description
1 polymer ?
#
loop_
_entity_poly.entity_id
_entity_poly.type
_entity_poly.pdbx_seq_one_letter_code
_entity_poly.pdbx_strand_id
1 'polypeptide(L)'
;QSSNWGGKPAGQNDFFIEEGGRLGEVYGYELDGFYTTDDFSWDGSKWILNENLTDPTELIKYNNFGPGSLKLKADEDGKFTKKRLGNTVPTVTGGFGINMRYKNFDLSAFFNYSLGNKIVNATKLGSSYYNDTKKGWNLNDNFTLAKRYSWIDPSTGENMLKSSYIKSNGLDYTINRLNEINAGASMYNPGSITEMPLLDWAVEDGSFLR
;
A
#
# COMPACT_ATOMS: atom_id res chain seq x y z
N GLN A 1 25.07 -15.62 -5.09
CA GLN A 1 24.16 -15.68 -6.25
C GLN A 1 22.73 -15.48 -5.76
N SER A 2 22.00 -14.51 -6.33
CA SER A 2 20.58 -14.33 -6.09
C SER A 2 19.79 -15.22 -7.06
N SER A 3 18.70 -15.83 -6.62
CA SER A 3 17.83 -16.61 -7.49
C SER A 3 16.43 -15.99 -7.57
N ASN A 4 15.83 -16.04 -8.76
CA ASN A 4 14.45 -15.61 -8.98
C ASN A 4 13.50 -16.71 -8.53
N TRP A 5 12.81 -16.47 -7.44
CA TRP A 5 11.76 -17.37 -6.98
C TRP A 5 10.39 -16.85 -7.46
N GLY A 6 9.63 -17.68 -8.16
CA GLY A 6 8.33 -17.32 -8.69
C GLY A 6 8.28 -16.90 -10.16
N GLY A 7 9.38 -17.05 -10.92
CA GLY A 7 9.39 -16.87 -12.39
C GLY A 7 9.30 -15.43 -12.88
N LYS A 8 9.40 -14.44 -11.99
CA LYS A 8 9.47 -13.02 -12.37
C LYS A 8 10.91 -12.62 -12.72
N PRO A 9 11.13 -11.60 -13.56
CA PRO A 9 12.46 -11.04 -13.83
C PRO A 9 13.17 -10.60 -12.56
N ALA A 10 14.51 -10.61 -12.60
CA ALA A 10 15.33 -10.13 -11.48
C ALA A 10 14.94 -8.69 -11.10
N GLY A 11 14.80 -8.45 -9.79
CA GLY A 11 14.37 -7.14 -9.26
C GLY A 11 12.87 -6.95 -9.13
N GLN A 12 12.04 -7.85 -9.68
CA GLN A 12 10.58 -7.79 -9.56
C GLN A 12 10.01 -8.76 -8.52
N ASN A 13 10.86 -9.61 -7.92
CA ASN A 13 10.42 -10.57 -6.91
C ASN A 13 10.21 -9.89 -5.57
N ASP A 14 9.18 -10.33 -4.87
CA ASP A 14 8.88 -9.89 -3.51
C ASP A 14 9.59 -10.76 -2.46
N PHE A 15 10.15 -11.91 -2.89
CA PHE A 15 10.99 -12.79 -2.09
C PHE A 15 12.38 -12.85 -2.70
N PHE A 16 13.38 -12.78 -1.85
CA PHE A 16 14.77 -12.77 -2.26
C PHE A 16 15.54 -13.88 -1.56
N ILE A 17 16.38 -14.58 -2.31
CA ILE A 17 17.25 -15.63 -1.79
C ILE A 17 18.68 -15.33 -2.26
N GLU A 18 19.59 -15.15 -1.32
CA GLU A 18 21.01 -14.94 -1.59
C GLU A 18 21.86 -15.86 -0.72
N GLU A 19 23.09 -16.09 -1.15
CA GLU A 19 24.07 -16.87 -0.39
C GLU A 19 24.38 -16.17 0.95
N GLY A 20 24.22 -16.88 2.06
CA GLY A 20 24.37 -16.32 3.40
C GLY A 20 23.15 -15.58 3.94
N GLY A 21 22.13 -15.35 3.11
CA GLY A 21 20.85 -14.76 3.52
C GLY A 21 19.92 -15.76 4.19
N ARG A 22 18.86 -15.26 4.84
CA ARG A 22 17.82 -16.08 5.45
C ARG A 22 16.74 -16.42 4.42
N LEU A 23 16.23 -17.64 4.45
CA LEU A 23 15.04 -18.02 3.67
C LEU A 23 13.81 -17.24 4.13
N GLY A 24 12.92 -16.89 3.18
CA GLY A 24 11.66 -16.26 3.47
C GLY A 24 11.72 -14.73 3.67
N GLU A 25 12.82 -14.10 3.29
CA GLU A 25 12.91 -12.64 3.29
C GLU A 25 11.98 -12.00 2.27
N VAL A 26 11.21 -10.99 2.72
CA VAL A 26 10.25 -10.25 1.92
C VAL A 26 10.79 -8.86 1.63
N TYR A 27 10.74 -8.47 0.35
CA TYR A 27 11.19 -7.18 -0.15
C TYR A 27 10.05 -6.48 -0.86
N GLY A 28 9.88 -5.20 -0.60
CA GLY A 28 8.86 -4.35 -1.21
C GLY A 28 9.20 -2.89 -1.07
N TYR A 29 8.28 -2.04 -1.49
CA TYR A 29 8.43 -0.59 -1.40
C TYR A 29 7.72 -0.04 -0.17
N GLU A 30 8.21 1.08 0.35
CA GLU A 30 7.56 1.81 1.43
C GLU A 30 6.52 2.78 0.86
N LEU A 31 5.33 2.78 1.46
CA LEU A 31 4.27 3.72 1.15
C LEU A 31 4.57 5.08 1.81
N ASP A 32 4.50 6.17 1.04
CA ASP A 32 4.61 7.55 1.51
C ASP A 32 3.29 8.32 1.38
N GLY A 33 2.17 7.63 1.55
CA GLY A 33 0.85 8.22 1.46
C GLY A 33 0.39 8.46 0.02
N PHE A 34 0.09 9.71 -0.31
CA PHE A 34 -0.40 10.10 -1.63
C PHE A 34 0.16 11.47 -2.04
N TYR A 35 0.20 11.69 -3.34
CA TYR A 35 0.56 13.00 -3.89
C TYR A 35 -0.54 14.03 -3.63
N THR A 36 -0.15 15.25 -3.29
CA THR A 36 -1.04 16.40 -3.07
C THR A 36 -1.16 17.26 -4.32
N THR A 37 -1.97 18.30 -4.27
CA THR A 37 -2.06 19.31 -5.33
C THR A 37 -0.74 20.07 -5.52
N ASP A 38 0.05 20.22 -4.45
CA ASP A 38 1.34 20.93 -4.47
C ASP A 38 2.46 20.15 -5.16
N ASP A 39 2.28 18.81 -5.30
CA ASP A 39 3.22 17.93 -5.99
C ASP A 39 3.07 18.02 -7.52
N PHE A 40 2.06 18.72 -8.04
CA PHE A 40 1.77 18.84 -9.47
C PHE A 40 1.61 20.27 -9.93
N SER A 41 1.89 20.45 -11.21
CA SER A 41 1.53 21.64 -11.98
C SER A 41 0.51 21.29 -13.07
N TRP A 42 -0.31 22.27 -13.49
CA TRP A 42 -1.28 22.11 -14.56
C TRP A 42 -0.78 22.73 -15.84
N ASP A 43 -0.63 21.96 -16.94
CA ASP A 43 -0.13 22.43 -18.22
C ASP A 43 -1.21 22.99 -19.16
N GLY A 44 -2.47 23.06 -18.68
CA GLY A 44 -3.65 23.44 -19.47
C GLY A 44 -4.48 22.25 -19.97
N SER A 45 -3.95 21.02 -19.90
CA SER A 45 -4.61 19.80 -20.35
C SER A 45 -4.53 18.65 -19.34
N LYS A 46 -3.42 18.52 -18.61
CA LYS A 46 -3.14 17.44 -17.68
C LYS A 46 -2.31 17.92 -16.48
N TRP A 47 -2.33 17.12 -15.42
CA TRP A 47 -1.47 17.28 -14.26
C TRP A 47 -0.08 16.74 -14.58
N ILE A 48 0.96 17.53 -14.31
CA ILE A 48 2.37 17.19 -14.50
C ILE A 48 3.03 17.14 -13.14
N LEU A 49 3.67 16.01 -12.82
CA LEU A 49 4.46 15.88 -11.59
C LEU A 49 5.62 16.88 -11.61
N ASN A 50 5.86 17.54 -10.48
CA ASN A 50 6.95 18.51 -10.38
C ASN A 50 8.31 17.83 -10.53
N GLU A 51 9.24 18.47 -11.22
CA GLU A 51 10.56 17.93 -11.61
C GLU A 51 11.45 17.53 -10.41
N ASN A 52 11.18 18.08 -9.24
CA ASN A 52 11.89 17.72 -8.00
C ASN A 52 11.44 16.40 -7.38
N LEU A 53 10.42 15.75 -7.94
CA LEU A 53 9.89 14.48 -7.47
C LEU A 53 10.18 13.37 -8.48
N THR A 54 10.44 12.17 -7.95
CA THR A 54 10.67 11.00 -8.78
C THR A 54 9.35 10.44 -9.32
N ASP A 55 9.32 10.17 -10.61
CA ASP A 55 8.16 9.60 -11.31
C ASP A 55 8.04 8.10 -11.00
N PRO A 56 6.95 7.64 -10.37
CA PRO A 56 6.71 6.24 -10.03
C PRO A 56 6.08 5.43 -11.17
N THR A 57 5.80 6.00 -12.34
CA THR A 57 4.97 5.37 -13.39
C THR A 57 5.60 4.13 -14.02
N GLU A 58 6.92 3.94 -13.87
CA GLU A 58 7.60 2.70 -14.27
C GLU A 58 7.29 1.52 -13.32
N LEU A 59 6.98 1.79 -12.05
CA LEU A 59 6.72 0.80 -11.02
C LEU A 59 5.24 0.57 -10.76
N ILE A 60 4.45 1.63 -10.87
CA ILE A 60 3.01 1.63 -10.62
C ILE A 60 2.28 1.98 -11.91
N LYS A 61 1.32 1.14 -12.30
CA LYS A 61 0.45 1.47 -13.41
C LYS A 61 -0.74 2.27 -12.91
N TYR A 62 -0.73 3.55 -13.25
CA TYR A 62 -1.82 4.44 -12.95
C TYR A 62 -2.87 4.44 -14.07
N ASN A 63 -4.13 4.51 -13.67
CA ASN A 63 -5.25 4.81 -14.56
C ASN A 63 -5.37 6.33 -14.79
N ASN A 64 -5.24 7.08 -13.68
CA ASN A 64 -5.17 8.55 -13.70
C ASN A 64 -4.07 8.97 -12.72
N PHE A 65 -3.00 9.54 -13.24
CA PHE A 65 -1.91 10.04 -12.42
C PHE A 65 -2.11 11.53 -12.16
N GLY A 66 -2.18 11.90 -10.89
CA GLY A 66 -2.45 13.27 -10.44
C GLY A 66 -2.60 13.35 -8.92
N PRO A 67 -3.05 14.49 -8.38
CA PRO A 67 -3.33 14.65 -6.95
C PRO A 67 -4.18 13.49 -6.40
N GLY A 68 -3.82 12.96 -5.23
CA GLY A 68 -4.46 11.79 -4.63
C GLY A 68 -3.96 10.43 -5.12
N SER A 69 -3.04 10.37 -6.08
CA SER A 69 -2.39 9.13 -6.50
C SER A 69 -1.44 8.62 -5.42
N LEU A 70 -1.29 7.28 -5.33
CA LEU A 70 -0.37 6.63 -4.41
C LEU A 70 1.05 7.18 -4.59
N LYS A 71 1.72 7.47 -3.48
CA LYS A 71 3.11 7.95 -3.43
C LYS A 71 3.99 6.90 -2.77
N LEU A 72 5.10 6.56 -3.43
CA LEU A 72 6.14 5.72 -2.87
C LEU A 72 7.21 6.59 -2.21
N LYS A 73 7.83 6.06 -1.16
CA LYS A 73 8.97 6.69 -0.52
C LYS A 73 10.22 6.47 -1.36
N ALA A 74 10.80 7.57 -1.84
CA ALA A 74 12.10 7.56 -2.47
C ALA A 74 13.23 7.50 -1.42
N ASP A 75 14.38 6.98 -1.80
CA ASP A 75 15.61 7.04 -1.01
C ASP A 75 16.28 8.44 -1.08
N GLU A 76 17.44 8.58 -0.44
CA GLU A 76 18.19 9.86 -0.39
C GLU A 76 18.67 10.30 -1.78
N ASP A 77 18.85 9.36 -2.71
CA ASP A 77 19.23 9.62 -4.10
C ASP A 77 18.00 9.90 -5.01
N GLY A 78 16.79 9.94 -4.43
CA GLY A 78 15.54 10.10 -5.16
C GLY A 78 15.08 8.87 -5.92
N LYS A 79 15.61 7.67 -5.61
CA LYS A 79 15.24 6.42 -6.31
C LYS A 79 14.26 5.59 -5.49
N PHE A 80 13.41 4.85 -6.19
CA PHE A 80 12.56 3.85 -5.55
C PHE A 80 13.31 2.52 -5.46
N THR A 81 13.74 2.17 -4.27
CA THR A 81 14.45 0.92 -3.99
C THR A 81 13.61 0.01 -3.12
N LYS A 82 13.60 -1.30 -3.45
CA LYS A 82 12.97 -2.29 -2.56
C LYS A 82 13.77 -2.41 -1.28
N LYS A 83 13.06 -2.40 -0.16
CA LYS A 83 13.63 -2.62 1.16
C LYS A 83 13.18 -3.96 1.73
N ARG A 84 13.97 -4.48 2.66
CA ARG A 84 13.61 -5.68 3.42
C ARG A 84 12.47 -5.32 4.37
N LEU A 85 11.29 -5.90 4.15
CA LEU A 85 10.09 -5.68 4.95
C LEU A 85 9.95 -6.67 6.10
N GLY A 86 10.73 -7.75 6.08
CA GLY A 86 10.75 -8.75 7.13
C GLY A 86 11.05 -10.16 6.64
N ASN A 87 10.74 -11.16 7.45
CA ASN A 87 10.94 -12.56 7.12
C ASN A 87 9.67 -13.35 7.45
N THR A 88 9.25 -14.21 6.55
CA THR A 88 8.06 -15.07 6.76
C THR A 88 8.35 -16.28 7.65
N VAL A 89 9.62 -16.64 7.81
CA VAL A 89 10.05 -17.73 8.68
C VAL A 89 10.16 -17.21 10.13
N PRO A 90 9.51 -17.84 11.10
CA PRO A 90 9.59 -17.43 12.50
C PRO A 90 11.03 -17.47 13.02
N THR A 91 11.35 -16.53 13.89
CA THR A 91 12.64 -16.56 14.62
C THR A 91 12.62 -17.58 15.73
N VAL A 92 11.47 -17.74 16.40
CA VAL A 92 11.28 -18.66 17.50
C VAL A 92 9.91 -19.30 17.40
N THR A 93 9.87 -20.62 17.55
CA THR A 93 8.64 -21.39 17.71
C THR A 93 8.75 -22.34 18.90
N GLY A 94 7.65 -22.59 19.57
CA GLY A 94 7.65 -23.52 20.70
C GLY A 94 6.25 -23.73 21.27
N GLY A 95 6.22 -24.49 22.36
CA GLY A 95 5.00 -24.72 23.10
C GLY A 95 5.31 -24.99 24.58
N PHE A 96 4.36 -24.70 25.43
CA PHE A 96 4.40 -25.05 26.85
C PHE A 96 3.02 -25.50 27.33
N GLY A 97 3.01 -26.36 28.33
CA GLY A 97 1.78 -26.87 28.92
C GLY A 97 1.76 -26.65 30.44
N ILE A 98 0.58 -26.39 30.96
CA ILE A 98 0.30 -26.30 32.38
C ILE A 98 -0.72 -27.40 32.73
N ASN A 99 -0.38 -28.25 33.67
CA ASN A 99 -1.30 -29.25 34.23
C ASN A 99 -1.43 -28.98 35.73
N MET A 100 -2.63 -28.75 36.21
CA MET A 100 -2.93 -28.48 37.59
C MET A 100 -4.06 -29.44 38.07
N ARG A 101 -3.88 -29.97 39.28
CA ARG A 101 -4.92 -30.75 39.94
C ARG A 101 -5.17 -30.19 41.33
N TYR A 102 -6.42 -29.88 41.59
CA TYR A 102 -6.84 -29.43 42.89
C TYR A 102 -8.15 -30.13 43.30
N LYS A 103 -8.08 -30.97 44.36
CA LYS A 103 -9.21 -31.79 44.80
C LYS A 103 -9.76 -32.63 43.65
N ASN A 104 -11.01 -32.37 43.24
CA ASN A 104 -11.72 -33.06 42.16
C ASN A 104 -11.67 -32.33 40.82
N PHE A 105 -10.85 -31.26 40.71
CA PHE A 105 -10.69 -30.48 39.50
C PHE A 105 -9.32 -30.76 38.88
N ASP A 106 -9.32 -31.09 37.59
CA ASP A 106 -8.13 -31.18 36.76
C ASP A 106 -8.19 -30.08 35.69
N LEU A 107 -7.14 -29.28 35.58
CA LEU A 107 -6.96 -28.28 34.54
C LEU A 107 -5.73 -28.63 33.72
N SER A 108 -5.90 -28.73 32.40
CA SER A 108 -4.81 -28.88 31.46
C SER A 108 -4.94 -27.79 30.41
N ALA A 109 -3.87 -26.99 30.19
CA ALA A 109 -3.78 -26.00 29.17
C ALA A 109 -2.46 -26.16 28.42
N PHE A 110 -2.52 -26.12 27.09
CA PHE A 110 -1.34 -26.20 26.22
C PHE A 110 -1.31 -24.99 25.31
N PHE A 111 -0.15 -24.36 25.20
CA PHE A 111 0.07 -23.16 24.42
C PHE A 111 1.13 -23.40 23.37
N ASN A 112 0.84 -22.99 22.13
CA ASN A 112 1.81 -22.92 21.05
C ASN A 112 2.09 -21.45 20.72
N TYR A 113 3.33 -21.14 20.39
CA TYR A 113 3.70 -19.80 19.96
C TYR A 113 4.63 -19.82 18.75
N SER A 114 4.51 -18.77 17.95
CA SER A 114 5.38 -18.44 16.84
C SER A 114 5.67 -16.97 16.90
N LEU A 115 6.94 -16.56 16.85
CA LEU A 115 7.35 -15.18 17.05
C LEU A 115 8.31 -14.73 15.96
N GLY A 116 8.18 -13.45 15.58
CA GLY A 116 9.11 -12.76 14.70
C GLY A 116 8.93 -13.05 13.20
N ASN A 117 7.86 -13.74 12.82
CA ASN A 117 7.50 -13.91 11.41
C ASN A 117 6.60 -12.79 10.92
N LYS A 118 6.69 -12.49 9.62
CA LYS A 118 5.80 -11.58 8.90
C LYS A 118 4.89 -12.35 7.96
N ILE A 119 3.72 -11.79 7.72
CA ILE A 119 2.73 -12.33 6.78
C ILE A 119 2.50 -11.29 5.69
N VAL A 120 2.61 -11.72 4.44
CA VAL A 120 2.20 -10.89 3.28
C VAL A 120 0.70 -11.05 3.09
N ASN A 121 -0.06 -10.02 3.45
CA ASN A 121 -1.52 -10.00 3.30
C ASN A 121 -1.89 -9.61 1.86
N ALA A 122 -1.92 -10.60 0.97
CA ALA A 122 -2.28 -10.40 -0.44
C ALA A 122 -3.72 -9.92 -0.61
N THR A 123 -4.63 -10.31 0.29
CA THR A 123 -6.03 -9.84 0.27
C THR A 123 -6.10 -8.34 0.56
N LYS A 124 -5.35 -7.88 1.57
CA LYS A 124 -5.25 -6.46 1.91
C LYS A 124 -4.70 -5.66 0.71
N LEU A 125 -3.62 -6.14 0.10
CA LEU A 125 -3.06 -5.51 -1.10
C LEU A 125 -4.07 -5.52 -2.26
N GLY A 126 -4.69 -6.65 -2.54
CA GLY A 126 -5.66 -6.82 -3.62
C GLY A 126 -6.95 -6.01 -3.45
N SER A 127 -7.36 -5.70 -2.22
CA SER A 127 -8.53 -4.87 -1.90
C SER A 127 -8.20 -3.39 -1.67
N SER A 128 -7.00 -2.95 -2.03
CA SER A 128 -6.54 -1.57 -1.83
C SER A 128 -6.58 -0.71 -3.08
N TYR A 129 -6.94 -1.28 -4.22
CA TYR A 129 -7.13 -0.55 -5.46
C TYR A 129 -8.29 -1.13 -6.28
N TYR A 130 -8.82 -0.33 -7.18
CA TYR A 130 -9.95 -0.66 -8.00
C TYR A 130 -9.61 -0.49 -9.49
N ASN A 131 -9.88 -1.51 -10.26
CA ASN A 131 -9.78 -1.47 -11.72
C ASN A 131 -10.98 -2.18 -12.36
N ASP A 132 -11.06 -2.13 -13.69
CA ASP A 132 -12.19 -2.73 -14.44
C ASP A 132 -12.33 -4.24 -14.24
N THR A 133 -11.24 -4.95 -13.93
CA THR A 133 -11.27 -6.39 -13.69
C THR A 133 -11.75 -6.75 -12.28
N LYS A 134 -11.80 -5.76 -11.37
CA LYS A 134 -12.22 -5.89 -9.97
C LYS A 134 -13.59 -5.28 -9.69
N LYS A 135 -14.43 -5.12 -10.71
CA LYS A 135 -15.81 -4.64 -10.53
C LYS A 135 -16.58 -5.54 -9.56
N GLY A 136 -17.21 -4.94 -8.57
CA GLY A 136 -17.96 -5.65 -7.53
C GLY A 136 -17.14 -6.18 -6.35
N TRP A 137 -15.84 -5.96 -6.31
CA TRP A 137 -15.01 -6.27 -5.14
C TRP A 137 -15.06 -5.10 -4.15
N ASN A 138 -15.13 -5.41 -2.87
CA ASN A 138 -15.06 -4.39 -1.82
C ASN A 138 -13.62 -3.95 -1.60
N LEU A 139 -13.46 -2.65 -1.36
CA LEU A 139 -12.22 -2.11 -0.81
C LEU A 139 -12.12 -2.47 0.67
N ASN A 140 -10.89 -2.55 1.20
CA ASN A 140 -10.71 -2.74 2.64
C ASN A 140 -11.07 -1.48 3.44
N ASP A 141 -11.22 -1.62 4.77
CA ASP A 141 -11.70 -0.57 5.68
C ASP A 141 -10.81 0.68 5.77
N ASN A 142 -9.59 0.63 5.23
CA ASN A 142 -8.73 1.81 5.13
C ASN A 142 -9.17 2.78 4.03
N PHE A 143 -10.01 2.32 3.07
CA PHE A 143 -10.49 3.10 1.95
C PHE A 143 -11.96 3.54 2.08
N THR A 144 -12.42 3.83 3.29
CA THR A 144 -13.72 4.45 3.49
C THR A 144 -13.77 5.84 2.83
N LEU A 145 -14.99 6.33 2.57
CA LEU A 145 -15.19 7.66 1.98
C LEU A 145 -14.53 8.79 2.79
N ALA A 146 -14.44 8.61 4.11
CA ALA A 146 -13.82 9.60 5.00
C ALA A 146 -12.29 9.56 5.00
N LYS A 147 -11.69 8.43 4.61
CA LYS A 147 -10.23 8.23 4.69
C LYS A 147 -9.52 8.33 3.34
N ARG A 148 -10.18 7.95 2.26
CA ARG A 148 -9.58 7.96 0.92
C ARG A 148 -9.63 9.33 0.29
N TYR A 149 -8.62 9.68 -0.48
CA TYR A 149 -8.64 10.86 -1.33
C TYR A 149 -9.76 10.74 -2.38
N SER A 150 -10.57 11.77 -2.55
CA SER A 150 -11.66 11.83 -3.53
C SER A 150 -11.35 12.83 -4.63
N TRP A 151 -11.63 12.44 -5.86
CA TRP A 151 -11.61 13.31 -7.03
C TRP A 151 -12.99 13.86 -7.38
N ILE A 152 -14.04 13.36 -6.72
CA ILE A 152 -15.42 13.68 -7.04
C ILE A 152 -15.87 14.86 -6.19
N ASP A 153 -16.31 15.92 -6.83
CA ASP A 153 -16.96 17.01 -6.16
C ASP A 153 -18.33 16.54 -5.64
N PRO A 154 -18.58 16.54 -4.32
CA PRO A 154 -19.82 16.05 -3.75
C PRO A 154 -21.04 16.90 -4.14
N SER A 155 -20.86 18.15 -4.59
CA SER A 155 -21.93 19.04 -5.01
C SER A 155 -22.40 18.80 -6.46
N THR A 156 -21.50 18.37 -7.35
CA THR A 156 -21.81 18.18 -8.79
C THR A 156 -21.73 16.72 -9.23
N GLY A 157 -21.02 15.86 -8.47
CA GLY A 157 -20.71 14.48 -8.88
C GLY A 157 -19.65 14.37 -9.97
N GLU A 158 -19.01 15.48 -10.35
CA GLU A 158 -18.02 15.51 -11.41
C GLU A 158 -16.61 15.23 -10.90
N ASN A 159 -15.76 14.67 -11.77
CA ASN A 159 -14.36 14.43 -11.46
C ASN A 159 -13.55 15.72 -11.69
N MET A 160 -13.02 16.26 -10.60
CA MET A 160 -12.28 17.51 -10.53
C MET A 160 -10.90 17.45 -11.21
N LEU A 161 -10.34 16.25 -11.44
CA LEU A 161 -9.07 16.13 -12.19
C LEU A 161 -9.24 16.27 -13.70
N LYS A 162 -10.49 16.22 -14.21
CA LYS A 162 -10.74 16.35 -15.64
C LYS A 162 -10.53 17.76 -16.12
N SER A 163 -9.92 17.89 -17.28
CA SER A 163 -9.70 19.16 -17.96
C SER A 163 -11.00 19.97 -18.19
N SER A 164 -12.12 19.27 -18.44
CA SER A 164 -13.44 19.92 -18.60
C SER A 164 -13.88 20.64 -17.31
N TYR A 165 -13.70 19.99 -16.14
CA TYR A 165 -14.05 20.57 -14.85
C TYR A 165 -13.20 21.81 -14.55
N ILE A 166 -11.89 21.70 -14.76
CA ILE A 166 -10.92 22.80 -14.52
C ILE A 166 -11.20 23.99 -15.44
N LYS A 167 -11.52 23.75 -16.72
CA LYS A 167 -11.87 24.81 -17.67
C LYS A 167 -13.17 25.53 -17.28
N SER A 168 -14.14 24.83 -16.71
CA SER A 168 -15.43 25.42 -16.32
C SER A 168 -15.34 26.21 -15.02
N ASN A 169 -14.55 25.77 -14.06
CA ASN A 169 -14.50 26.30 -12.70
C ASN A 169 -13.25 27.13 -12.39
N GLY A 170 -12.19 26.96 -13.17
CA GLY A 170 -10.86 27.55 -12.94
C GLY A 170 -9.95 26.64 -12.10
N LEU A 171 -8.64 26.82 -12.32
CA LEU A 171 -7.62 26.00 -11.66
C LEU A 171 -7.57 26.24 -10.14
N ASP A 172 -7.51 27.49 -9.72
CA ASP A 172 -7.41 27.87 -8.31
C ASP A 172 -8.62 27.38 -7.50
N TYR A 173 -9.83 27.52 -8.07
CA TYR A 173 -11.03 26.97 -7.46
C TYR A 173 -10.91 25.45 -7.31
N THR A 174 -10.47 24.76 -8.34
CA THR A 174 -10.33 23.29 -8.34
C THR A 174 -9.32 22.83 -7.29
N ILE A 175 -8.16 23.48 -7.18
CA ILE A 175 -7.15 23.16 -6.16
C ILE A 175 -7.71 23.36 -4.76
N ASN A 176 -8.32 24.53 -4.49
CA ASN A 176 -8.91 24.83 -3.19
C ASN A 176 -10.00 23.80 -2.81
N ARG A 177 -10.86 23.45 -3.78
CA ARG A 177 -11.93 22.47 -3.57
C ARG A 177 -11.40 21.06 -3.31
N LEU A 178 -10.36 20.61 -4.07
CA LEU A 178 -9.69 19.35 -3.81
C LEU A 178 -9.11 19.30 -2.39
N ASN A 179 -8.43 20.36 -1.97
CA ASN A 179 -7.82 20.44 -0.65
C ASN A 179 -8.88 20.45 0.46
N GLU A 180 -9.98 21.19 0.26
CA GLU A 180 -11.09 21.25 1.22
C GLU A 180 -11.71 19.87 1.48
N ILE A 181 -12.13 19.17 0.42
CA ILE A 181 -12.83 17.89 0.56
C ILE A 181 -11.92 16.75 1.02
N ASN A 182 -10.61 16.89 0.82
CA ASN A 182 -9.62 15.89 1.19
C ASN A 182 -8.79 16.25 2.43
N ALA A 183 -9.17 17.27 3.18
CA ALA A 183 -8.44 17.71 4.38
C ALA A 183 -8.30 16.60 5.45
N GLY A 184 -9.21 15.64 5.49
CA GLY A 184 -9.16 14.47 6.40
C GLY A 184 -8.66 13.18 5.74
N ALA A 185 -8.24 13.22 4.47
CA ALA A 185 -7.79 12.03 3.78
C ALA A 185 -6.48 11.51 4.38
N SER A 186 -6.39 10.22 4.58
CA SER A 186 -5.19 9.52 5.07
C SER A 186 -4.72 8.42 4.11
N MET A 187 -5.49 8.15 3.05
CA MET A 187 -5.21 7.13 2.05
C MET A 187 -5.36 7.71 0.64
N TYR A 188 -4.58 7.19 -0.27
CA TYR A 188 -4.65 7.54 -1.69
C TYR A 188 -6.03 7.19 -2.31
N ASN A 189 -6.28 7.70 -3.52
CA ASN A 189 -7.47 7.30 -4.27
C ASN A 189 -7.27 5.89 -4.86
N PRO A 190 -8.06 4.88 -4.45
CA PRO A 190 -7.89 3.50 -4.93
C PRO A 190 -8.20 3.31 -6.42
N GLY A 191 -8.92 4.25 -7.04
CA GLY A 191 -9.19 4.25 -8.48
C GLY A 191 -8.07 4.83 -9.33
N SER A 192 -7.00 5.36 -8.70
CA SER A 192 -5.83 5.88 -9.43
C SER A 192 -4.96 4.80 -10.04
N ILE A 193 -5.03 3.57 -9.53
CA ILE A 193 -4.06 2.51 -9.77
C ILE A 193 -4.74 1.33 -10.45
N THR A 194 -4.07 0.72 -11.43
CA THR A 194 -4.48 -0.56 -12.04
C THR A 194 -3.58 -1.72 -11.63
N GLU A 195 -2.32 -1.46 -11.30
CA GLU A 195 -1.35 -2.45 -10.85
C GLU A 195 -0.34 -1.78 -9.92
N MET A 196 0.00 -2.43 -8.81
CA MET A 196 0.99 -1.93 -7.86
C MET A 196 1.93 -3.06 -7.39
N PRO A 197 3.16 -2.73 -6.98
CA PRO A 197 4.07 -3.66 -6.35
C PRO A 197 3.65 -3.98 -4.91
N LEU A 198 4.40 -4.91 -4.27
CA LEU A 198 4.24 -5.16 -2.83
C LEU A 198 4.68 -3.92 -2.03
N LEU A 199 3.80 -3.49 -1.14
CA LEU A 199 4.01 -2.37 -0.23
C LEU A 199 4.14 -2.86 1.22
N ASP A 200 4.92 -2.13 2.02
CA ASP A 200 5.18 -2.40 3.44
C ASP A 200 3.89 -2.54 4.28
N TRP A 201 2.89 -1.70 4.02
CA TRP A 201 1.63 -1.73 4.75
C TRP A 201 0.81 -3.02 4.57
N ALA A 202 1.11 -3.83 3.54
CA ALA A 202 0.50 -5.14 3.34
C ALA A 202 1.29 -6.27 4.05
N VAL A 203 2.42 -5.94 4.71
CA VAL A 203 3.25 -6.89 5.46
C VAL A 203 2.95 -6.73 6.95
N GLU A 204 2.30 -7.73 7.51
CA GLU A 204 1.77 -7.71 8.88
C GLU A 204 2.60 -8.59 9.83
N ASP A 205 2.46 -8.36 11.13
CA ASP A 205 3.05 -9.24 12.13
C ASP A 205 2.29 -10.56 12.18
N GLY A 206 2.99 -11.65 11.97
CA GLY A 206 2.45 -13.00 12.03
C GLY A 206 2.69 -13.71 13.37
N SER A 207 3.23 -13.01 14.37
CA SER A 207 3.47 -13.58 15.69
C SER A 207 2.16 -13.94 16.38
N PHE A 208 2.12 -15.10 17.03
CA PHE A 208 0.95 -15.51 17.79
C PHE A 208 1.33 -16.35 19.02
N LEU A 209 0.42 -16.35 20.00
CA LEU A 209 0.29 -17.31 21.10
C LEU A 209 -1.12 -17.91 21.05
N ARG A 210 -1.21 -19.20 20.97
CA ARG A 210 -2.50 -19.89 20.82
C ARG A 210 -2.59 -21.05 21.81
#